data_d8181b530e41d825f3fde293404ba00e
#
_entry.id   d8181b530e41d825f3fde293404ba00e
#
_cell.length_a   1.000
_cell.length_b   1.000
_cell.length_c   1.000
_cell.angle_alpha   90.00
_cell.angle_beta   90.00
_cell.angle_gamma   90.00
#
_symmetry.space_group_name_H-M   'P 1'
#
loop_
_entity.id
_entity.type
_entity.pdbx_description
1 polymer ?
#
loop_
_entity_poly.entity_id
_entity_poly.type
_entity_poly.pdbx_seq_one_letter_code
_entity_poly.pdbx_strand_id
1 'polypeptide(L)'
;TNTTMEKIKNLDKNPNATITLKGRVDDSVNKELPVKELWDAINQSAYSCADPGLQFHDRFNEWHTCPAGEDGQVWAKHNQINATNPCSEYAFLDDTACNLASINLYRFYNPETREFHIEDYLHAIGLIQMVLEASIHWGHFPTRQIALRSHLIPTTGLGPANLASVLMAAGLPYDSDEARALAAGIQGIMTGYSYYVSSLMAQKLGAFEKYDINAEHMLRVIRNHCRVVGARDDDYEGLSYKPMEINHELLKSMDFEKISETVRQVWKLAYESGSRYGYRNAQVTVVAPTGTISFAMDCGATSIEPFYAHVIHKKLISGNIMVIVNPVIEVALKNLGYTEDEIDSIVSYILRKDENGNIIDGKIEGAPYLKPEH
;
A
#
# COMPACT_ATOMS: atom_id res chain seq x y z
N THR A 1 -11.51 4.62 17.61
CA THR A 1 -10.56 5.37 18.46
C THR A 1 -9.75 4.41 19.34
N ASN A 2 -8.60 4.88 19.86
CA ASN A 2 -7.80 4.13 20.82
C ASN A 2 -8.64 3.76 22.06
N THR A 3 -9.50 4.65 22.53
CA THR A 3 -10.39 4.39 23.69
C THR A 3 -11.31 3.18 23.44
N THR A 4 -11.89 3.04 22.25
CA THR A 4 -12.74 1.89 21.93
C THR A 4 -11.90 0.61 21.86
N MET A 5 -10.72 0.65 21.24
CA MET A 5 -9.82 -0.49 21.15
C MET A 5 -9.32 -0.95 22.52
N GLU A 6 -9.03 -0.02 23.44
CA GLU A 6 -8.67 -0.38 24.82
C GLU A 6 -9.82 -1.10 25.57
N LYS A 7 -11.06 -0.70 25.34
CA LYS A 7 -12.22 -1.42 25.90
C LYS A 7 -12.33 -2.83 25.32
N ILE A 8 -12.11 -2.99 24.00
CA ILE A 8 -12.12 -4.32 23.34
C ILE A 8 -11.01 -5.20 23.89
N LYS A 9 -9.77 -4.71 23.97
CA LYS A 9 -8.62 -5.45 24.52
C LYS A 9 -8.80 -5.91 25.97
N ASN A 10 -9.59 -5.18 26.74
CA ASN A 10 -9.82 -5.46 28.15
C ASN A 10 -11.17 -6.13 28.42
N LEU A 11 -11.84 -6.73 27.41
CA LEU A 11 -13.12 -7.42 27.59
C LEU A 11 -13.04 -8.58 28.58
N ASP A 12 -11.93 -9.29 28.64
CA ASP A 12 -11.71 -10.37 29.64
C ASP A 12 -11.75 -9.85 31.08
N LYS A 13 -11.27 -8.60 31.30
CA LYS A 13 -11.25 -7.94 32.61
C LYS A 13 -12.54 -7.19 32.92
N ASN A 14 -13.18 -6.66 31.89
CA ASN A 14 -14.42 -5.89 31.98
C ASN A 14 -15.42 -6.29 30.88
N PRO A 15 -16.11 -7.44 31.02
CA PRO A 15 -17.03 -7.96 30.02
C PRO A 15 -18.27 -7.09 29.81
N ASN A 16 -18.60 -6.21 30.77
CA ASN A 16 -19.75 -5.29 30.72
C ASN A 16 -19.40 -3.89 30.21
N ALA A 17 -18.20 -3.71 29.60
CA ALA A 17 -17.83 -2.44 29.04
C ALA A 17 -18.83 -1.98 27.96
N THR A 18 -19.20 -0.72 27.99
CA THR A 18 -20.13 -0.11 27.01
C THR A 18 -19.47 1.05 26.25
N ILE A 19 -20.01 1.37 25.09
CA ILE A 19 -19.78 2.61 24.37
C ILE A 19 -21.09 3.38 24.26
N THR A 20 -21.01 4.69 24.38
CA THR A 20 -22.19 5.59 24.26
C THR A 20 -22.30 6.03 22.80
N LEU A 21 -23.39 5.70 22.16
CA LEU A 21 -23.79 6.23 20.85
C LEU A 21 -24.59 7.51 21.07
N LYS A 22 -24.10 8.63 20.52
CA LYS A 22 -24.75 9.93 20.61
C LYS A 22 -25.43 10.30 19.30
N GLY A 23 -26.56 10.99 19.38
CA GLY A 23 -27.20 11.59 18.22
C GLY A 23 -26.25 12.58 17.51
N ARG A 24 -26.32 12.63 16.18
CA ARG A 24 -25.45 13.53 15.38
C ARG A 24 -25.97 14.98 15.38
N VAL A 25 -27.24 15.17 15.59
CA VAL A 25 -27.93 16.47 15.51
C VAL A 25 -28.04 17.11 16.88
N ASP A 26 -28.39 16.32 17.87
CA ASP A 26 -28.50 16.75 19.26
C ASP A 26 -28.12 15.60 20.20
N ASP A 27 -27.95 15.90 21.49
CA ASP A 27 -27.62 14.91 22.51
C ASP A 27 -28.86 14.19 23.08
N SER A 28 -30.03 14.33 22.47
CA SER A 28 -31.29 13.73 22.94
C SER A 28 -31.33 12.21 22.77
N VAL A 29 -30.54 11.68 21.81
CA VAL A 29 -30.43 10.26 21.55
C VAL A 29 -29.09 9.75 22.11
N ASN A 30 -29.16 9.13 23.28
CA ASN A 30 -28.04 8.43 23.89
C ASN A 30 -28.39 6.94 24.01
N LYS A 31 -27.56 6.07 23.42
CA LYS A 31 -27.71 4.63 23.54
C LYS A 31 -26.41 4.02 24.03
N GLU A 32 -26.48 3.24 25.08
CA GLU A 32 -25.37 2.40 25.52
C GLU A 32 -25.36 1.10 24.73
N LEU A 33 -24.23 0.78 24.14
CA LEU A 33 -24.03 -0.46 23.41
C LEU A 33 -22.92 -1.26 24.09
N PRO A 34 -23.14 -2.55 24.43
CA PRO A 34 -22.09 -3.42 24.95
C PRO A 34 -20.97 -3.57 23.92
N VAL A 35 -19.73 -3.34 24.36
CA VAL A 35 -18.55 -3.44 23.48
C VAL A 35 -18.40 -4.86 22.93
N LYS A 36 -18.71 -5.89 23.73
CA LYS A 36 -18.66 -7.27 23.30
C LYS A 36 -19.65 -7.57 22.18
N GLU A 37 -20.88 -7.08 22.28
CA GLU A 37 -21.90 -7.27 21.23
C GLU A 37 -21.46 -6.64 19.90
N LEU A 38 -20.92 -5.41 19.96
CA LEU A 38 -20.38 -4.75 18.78
C LEU A 38 -19.22 -5.53 18.17
N TRP A 39 -18.28 -5.99 19.00
CA TRP A 39 -17.11 -6.70 18.52
C TRP A 39 -17.45 -8.07 17.90
N ASP A 40 -18.35 -8.81 18.53
CA ASP A 40 -18.84 -10.09 18.02
C ASP A 40 -19.59 -9.90 16.67
N ALA A 41 -20.42 -8.85 16.57
CA ALA A 41 -21.12 -8.53 15.31
C ALA A 41 -20.17 -8.17 14.18
N ILE A 42 -19.11 -7.36 14.45
CA ILE A 42 -18.07 -7.04 13.48
C ILE A 42 -17.36 -8.33 13.00
N ASN A 43 -16.92 -9.16 13.93
CA ASN A 43 -16.20 -10.38 13.60
C ASN A 43 -17.07 -11.37 12.79
N GLN A 44 -18.31 -11.56 13.20
CA GLN A 44 -19.25 -12.44 12.50
C GLN A 44 -19.55 -11.95 11.08
N SER A 45 -19.75 -10.65 10.91
CA SER A 45 -20.00 -10.05 9.61
C SER A 45 -18.78 -10.15 8.69
N ALA A 46 -17.59 -9.79 9.21
CA ALA A 46 -16.34 -9.90 8.46
C ALA A 46 -16.04 -11.33 8.01
N TYR A 47 -16.33 -12.31 8.87
CA TYR A 47 -16.19 -13.74 8.51
C TYR A 47 -17.17 -14.15 7.40
N SER A 48 -18.40 -13.65 7.45
CA SER A 48 -19.48 -14.08 6.53
C SER A 48 -19.38 -13.42 5.14
N CYS A 49 -18.92 -12.18 5.06
CA CYS A 49 -18.97 -11.41 3.80
C CYS A 49 -17.79 -10.43 3.60
N ALA A 50 -16.73 -10.55 4.40
CA ALA A 50 -15.54 -9.69 4.38
C ALA A 50 -15.80 -8.20 4.76
N ASP A 51 -17.00 -7.84 5.19
CA ASP A 51 -17.39 -6.52 5.67
C ASP A 51 -17.86 -6.56 7.14
N PRO A 52 -17.66 -5.48 7.91
CA PRO A 52 -17.03 -4.21 7.57
C PRO A 52 -15.50 -4.24 7.69
N GLY A 53 -14.82 -3.32 6.99
CA GLY A 53 -13.43 -2.96 7.29
C GLY A 53 -13.35 -2.10 8.54
N LEU A 54 -12.18 -2.07 9.20
CA LEU A 54 -11.91 -1.25 10.37
C LEU A 54 -10.94 -0.12 10.04
N GLN A 55 -11.31 1.11 10.47
CA GLN A 55 -10.50 2.30 10.33
C GLN A 55 -10.03 2.77 11.72
N PHE A 56 -8.72 2.94 11.89
CA PHE A 56 -8.12 3.32 13.16
C PHE A 56 -7.83 4.82 13.18
N HIS A 57 -8.86 5.63 13.42
CA HIS A 57 -8.85 7.09 13.35
C HIS A 57 -7.62 7.74 14.00
N ASP A 58 -7.30 7.36 15.24
CA ASP A 58 -6.18 7.98 15.95
C ASP A 58 -4.84 7.62 15.30
N ARG A 59 -4.71 6.39 14.76
CA ARG A 59 -3.51 5.95 14.03
C ARG A 59 -3.31 6.72 12.73
N PHE A 60 -4.37 6.95 11.96
CA PHE A 60 -4.26 7.78 10.76
C PHE A 60 -3.81 9.19 11.10
N ASN A 61 -4.37 9.79 12.16
CA ASN A 61 -4.03 11.14 12.56
C ASN A 61 -2.62 11.26 13.17
N GLU A 62 -2.07 10.23 13.79
CA GLU A 62 -0.67 10.21 14.22
C GLU A 62 0.31 10.39 13.02
N TRP A 63 -0.07 9.98 11.81
CA TRP A 63 0.71 10.12 10.58
C TRP A 63 0.21 11.23 9.66
N HIS A 64 -0.69 12.09 10.14
CA HIS A 64 -1.24 13.17 9.35
C HIS A 64 -0.19 14.26 9.06
N THR A 65 -0.01 14.58 7.78
CA THR A 65 0.97 15.58 7.32
C THR A 65 0.46 17.01 7.41
N CYS A 66 -0.87 17.22 7.38
CA CYS A 66 -1.48 18.55 7.32
C CYS A 66 -2.59 18.78 8.36
N PRO A 67 -2.34 18.58 9.67
CA PRO A 67 -3.35 18.77 10.71
C PRO A 67 -3.75 20.24 10.98
N ALA A 68 -3.04 21.21 10.39
CA ALA A 68 -3.43 22.62 10.40
C ALA A 68 -4.38 22.97 9.24
N GLY A 69 -4.62 22.02 8.33
CA GLY A 69 -5.52 22.22 7.19
C GLY A 69 -5.17 23.43 6.33
N GLU A 70 -6.21 24.13 5.87
CA GLU A 70 -6.07 25.36 5.07
C GLU A 70 -6.18 26.63 5.91
N ASP A 71 -6.72 26.53 7.14
CA ASP A 71 -7.07 27.65 8.01
C ASP A 71 -6.14 27.83 9.24
N GLY A 72 -5.20 26.94 9.45
CA GLY A 72 -4.24 26.98 10.55
C GLY A 72 -4.78 26.47 11.90
N GLN A 73 -6.02 25.94 11.96
CA GLN A 73 -6.59 25.40 13.18
C GLN A 73 -6.14 23.97 13.43
N VAL A 74 -4.95 23.83 14.02
CA VAL A 74 -4.29 22.55 14.25
C VAL A 74 -5.20 21.59 15.05
N TRP A 75 -5.42 20.40 14.49
CA TRP A 75 -6.27 19.34 15.04
C TRP A 75 -7.76 19.71 15.22
N ALA A 76 -8.24 20.82 14.62
CA ALA A 76 -9.68 21.03 14.51
C ALA A 76 -10.35 19.82 13.83
N LYS A 77 -11.59 19.53 14.20
CA LYS A 77 -12.30 18.33 13.70
C LYS A 77 -12.33 18.25 12.16
N HIS A 78 -12.48 19.37 11.48
CA HIS A 78 -12.47 19.45 10.01
C HIS A 78 -11.06 19.36 9.39
N ASN A 79 -10.02 19.45 10.21
CA ASN A 79 -8.61 19.27 9.83
C ASN A 79 -8.04 17.93 10.31
N GLN A 80 -8.89 17.00 10.72
CA GLN A 80 -8.52 15.62 10.99
C GLN A 80 -8.83 14.74 9.79
N ILE A 81 -8.15 13.62 9.69
CA ILE A 81 -8.51 12.54 8.75
C ILE A 81 -9.74 11.84 9.35
N ASN A 82 -10.92 12.05 8.76
CA ASN A 82 -12.19 11.55 9.27
C ASN A 82 -12.72 10.34 8.50
N ALA A 83 -12.24 10.13 7.27
CA ALA A 83 -12.67 9.04 6.39
C ALA A 83 -11.56 8.67 5.40
N THR A 84 -11.79 7.59 4.67
CA THR A 84 -10.99 7.18 3.52
C THR A 84 -11.88 7.14 2.27
N ASN A 85 -11.26 6.94 1.10
CA ASN A 85 -12.00 6.51 -0.08
C ASN A 85 -12.53 5.07 0.10
N PRO A 86 -13.40 4.55 -0.79
CA PRO A 86 -14.04 3.24 -0.63
C PRO A 86 -13.06 2.07 -0.46
N CYS A 87 -11.95 2.07 -1.19
CA CYS A 87 -10.95 0.99 -1.12
C CYS A 87 -9.92 1.20 0.00
N SER A 88 -10.01 2.30 0.76
CA SER A 88 -9.19 2.62 1.94
C SER A 88 -7.72 2.96 1.68
N GLU A 89 -7.29 3.05 0.44
CA GLU A 89 -5.90 3.42 0.12
C GLU A 89 -5.59 4.90 0.31
N TYR A 90 -6.59 5.77 0.28
CA TYR A 90 -6.44 7.21 0.44
C TYR A 90 -7.11 7.70 1.72
N ALA A 91 -6.31 8.14 2.68
CA ALA A 91 -6.74 8.70 3.95
C ALA A 91 -6.17 10.11 4.11
N PHE A 92 -7.01 11.13 3.98
CA PHE A 92 -6.61 12.53 4.07
C PHE A 92 -7.80 13.41 4.49
N LEU A 93 -7.65 14.73 4.32
CA LEU A 93 -8.67 15.72 4.65
C LEU A 93 -9.94 15.53 3.80
N ASP A 94 -11.09 15.84 4.38
CA ASP A 94 -12.36 15.87 3.65
C ASP A 94 -12.29 16.85 2.46
N ASP A 95 -13.09 16.63 1.42
CA ASP A 95 -13.13 17.44 0.20
C ASP A 95 -11.77 17.55 -0.52
N THR A 96 -11.01 16.47 -0.55
CA THR A 96 -9.77 16.35 -1.33
C THR A 96 -9.90 15.24 -2.38
N ALA A 97 -9.01 15.22 -3.35
CA ALA A 97 -8.94 14.19 -4.37
C ALA A 97 -7.50 13.69 -4.53
N CYS A 98 -7.36 12.44 -4.94
CA CYS A 98 -6.07 11.80 -5.18
C CYS A 98 -6.04 11.25 -6.61
N ASN A 99 -5.13 11.75 -7.43
CA ASN A 99 -4.86 11.20 -8.76
C ASN A 99 -3.95 9.98 -8.62
N LEU A 100 -4.31 8.88 -9.27
CA LEU A 100 -3.66 7.58 -9.09
C LEU A 100 -2.81 7.19 -10.29
N ALA A 101 -1.68 6.54 -10.00
CA ALA A 101 -0.90 5.76 -10.95
C ALA A 101 -0.30 4.55 -10.24
N SER A 102 0.02 3.50 -10.98
CA SER A 102 0.63 2.29 -10.42
C SER A 102 1.77 1.80 -11.29
N ILE A 103 2.79 1.23 -10.64
CA ILE A 103 3.98 0.67 -11.29
C ILE A 103 3.93 -0.85 -11.18
N ASN A 104 4.01 -1.55 -12.32
CA ASN A 104 4.19 -3.01 -12.34
C ASN A 104 5.62 -3.35 -11.88
N LEU A 105 5.75 -3.78 -10.61
CA LEU A 105 7.04 -4.05 -9.97
C LEU A 105 7.83 -5.15 -10.66
N TYR A 106 7.15 -6.14 -11.24
CA TYR A 106 7.82 -7.26 -11.92
C TYR A 106 8.63 -6.83 -13.14
N ARG A 107 8.33 -5.68 -13.75
CA ARG A 107 9.12 -5.13 -14.88
C ARG A 107 10.51 -4.64 -14.45
N PHE A 108 10.74 -4.48 -13.16
CA PHE A 108 12.04 -4.08 -12.59
C PHE A 108 12.80 -5.24 -11.95
N TYR A 109 12.22 -6.44 -11.93
CA TYR A 109 12.89 -7.63 -11.40
C TYR A 109 13.36 -8.53 -12.53
N ASN A 110 14.66 -8.84 -12.54
CA ASN A 110 15.21 -9.81 -13.45
C ASN A 110 15.28 -11.19 -12.76
N PRO A 111 14.46 -12.16 -13.17
CA PRO A 111 14.42 -13.46 -12.53
C PRO A 111 15.67 -14.32 -12.79
N GLU A 112 16.44 -14.05 -13.86
CA GLU A 112 17.66 -14.82 -14.18
C GLU A 112 18.83 -14.39 -13.30
N THR A 113 19.01 -13.07 -13.13
CA THR A 113 20.08 -12.50 -12.27
C THR A 113 19.64 -12.33 -10.83
N ARG A 114 18.32 -12.43 -10.54
CA ARG A 114 17.69 -12.18 -9.25
C ARG A 114 17.90 -10.75 -8.74
N GLU A 115 18.12 -9.82 -9.66
CA GLU A 115 18.36 -8.41 -9.33
C GLU A 115 17.10 -7.56 -9.54
N PHE A 116 16.89 -6.59 -8.64
CA PHE A 116 15.91 -5.53 -8.81
C PHE A 116 16.59 -4.29 -9.39
N HIS A 117 16.15 -3.83 -10.57
CA HIS A 117 16.72 -2.69 -11.32
C HIS A 117 16.32 -1.36 -10.68
N ILE A 118 17.06 -0.96 -9.64
CA ILE A 118 16.73 0.21 -8.80
C ILE A 118 16.79 1.50 -9.60
N GLU A 119 17.78 1.70 -10.46
CA GLU A 119 17.92 2.95 -11.23
C GLU A 119 16.74 3.19 -12.17
N ASP A 120 16.30 2.17 -12.90
CA ASP A 120 15.12 2.24 -13.75
C ASP A 120 13.85 2.47 -12.94
N TYR A 121 13.77 1.85 -11.75
CA TYR A 121 12.66 2.03 -10.83
C TYR A 121 12.58 3.47 -10.30
N LEU A 122 13.70 4.05 -9.85
CA LEU A 122 13.77 5.44 -9.45
C LEU A 122 13.40 6.38 -10.59
N HIS A 123 13.88 6.12 -11.80
CA HIS A 123 13.54 6.91 -12.98
C HIS A 123 12.04 6.89 -13.26
N ALA A 124 11.41 5.71 -13.25
CA ALA A 124 9.97 5.56 -13.43
C ALA A 124 9.16 6.30 -12.35
N ILE A 125 9.54 6.15 -11.07
CA ILE A 125 8.91 6.88 -9.96
C ILE A 125 8.99 8.39 -10.20
N GLY A 126 10.17 8.90 -10.56
CA GLY A 126 10.39 10.33 -10.80
C GLY A 126 9.50 10.89 -11.90
N LEU A 127 9.43 10.19 -13.05
CA LEU A 127 8.58 10.60 -14.17
C LEU A 127 7.09 10.58 -13.79
N ILE A 128 6.62 9.51 -13.17
CA ILE A 128 5.20 9.36 -12.83
C ILE A 128 4.80 10.38 -11.76
N GLN A 129 5.65 10.64 -10.76
CA GLN A 129 5.37 11.65 -9.74
C GLN A 129 5.21 13.05 -10.36
N MET A 130 6.02 13.41 -11.35
CA MET A 130 5.86 14.68 -12.09
C MET A 130 4.57 14.71 -12.91
N VAL A 131 4.19 13.59 -13.55
CA VAL A 131 2.92 13.50 -14.30
C VAL A 131 1.72 13.62 -13.37
N LEU A 132 1.76 12.98 -12.20
CA LEU A 132 0.69 13.07 -11.20
C LEU A 132 0.53 14.49 -10.68
N GLU A 133 1.62 15.19 -10.37
CA GLU A 133 1.57 16.61 -9.97
C GLU A 133 0.98 17.48 -11.09
N ALA A 134 1.44 17.31 -12.32
CA ALA A 134 0.91 18.06 -13.46
C ALA A 134 -0.59 17.80 -13.67
N SER A 135 -1.05 16.59 -13.45
CA SER A 135 -2.46 16.20 -13.62
C SER A 135 -3.40 16.89 -12.64
N ILE A 136 -2.93 17.31 -11.45
CA ILE A 136 -3.73 18.09 -10.51
C ILE A 136 -4.09 19.45 -11.11
N HIS A 137 -3.15 20.10 -11.77
CA HIS A 137 -3.35 21.43 -12.35
C HIS A 137 -4.22 21.41 -13.63
N TRP A 138 -4.25 20.30 -14.35
CA TRP A 138 -5.06 20.11 -15.57
C TRP A 138 -6.35 19.35 -15.34
N GLY A 139 -6.55 18.83 -14.11
CA GLY A 139 -7.71 18.04 -13.74
C GLY A 139 -8.99 18.87 -13.61
N HIS A 140 -10.11 18.22 -13.88
CA HIS A 140 -11.43 18.73 -13.55
C HIS A 140 -11.95 17.99 -12.32
N PHE A 141 -12.44 18.73 -11.34
CA PHE A 141 -12.94 18.18 -10.08
C PHE A 141 -14.46 18.28 -10.02
N PRO A 142 -15.13 17.34 -9.34
CA PRO A 142 -16.60 17.26 -9.33
C PRO A 142 -17.27 18.44 -8.59
N THR A 143 -16.59 19.06 -7.63
CA THR A 143 -17.09 20.23 -6.90
C THR A 143 -16.02 21.31 -6.77
N ARG A 144 -16.49 22.56 -6.58
CA ARG A 144 -15.58 23.70 -6.34
C ARG A 144 -14.73 23.50 -5.07
N GLN A 145 -15.30 22.91 -4.02
CA GLN A 145 -14.60 22.69 -2.75
C GLN A 145 -13.45 21.69 -2.94
N ILE A 146 -13.70 20.57 -3.62
CA ILE A 146 -12.66 19.58 -3.93
C ILE A 146 -11.57 20.20 -4.80
N ALA A 147 -11.94 20.99 -5.82
CA ALA A 147 -10.97 21.70 -6.66
C ALA A 147 -10.09 22.62 -5.82
N LEU A 148 -10.69 23.44 -4.96
CA LEU A 148 -9.96 24.40 -4.12
C LEU A 148 -8.97 23.67 -3.20
N ARG A 149 -9.43 22.69 -2.42
CA ARG A 149 -8.56 21.97 -1.47
C ARG A 149 -7.49 21.16 -2.16
N SER A 150 -7.79 20.53 -3.30
CA SER A 150 -6.80 19.79 -4.09
C SER A 150 -5.67 20.67 -4.64
N HIS A 151 -5.92 21.97 -4.86
CA HIS A 151 -4.87 22.93 -5.24
C HIS A 151 -4.13 23.50 -4.03
N LEU A 152 -4.83 23.78 -2.93
CA LEU A 152 -4.22 24.32 -1.70
C LEU A 152 -3.30 23.32 -0.99
N ILE A 153 -3.72 22.03 -0.96
CA ILE A 153 -3.05 20.94 -0.26
C ILE A 153 -3.05 19.71 -1.19
N PRO A 154 -2.28 19.74 -2.28
CA PRO A 154 -2.31 18.70 -3.31
C PRO A 154 -1.78 17.37 -2.81
N THR A 155 -2.41 16.28 -3.24
CA THR A 155 -2.00 14.91 -2.98
C THR A 155 -1.92 14.11 -4.27
N THR A 156 -0.95 13.22 -4.36
CA THR A 156 -0.80 12.25 -5.43
C THR A 156 -0.84 10.83 -4.89
N GLY A 157 -1.17 9.87 -5.72
CA GLY A 157 -1.32 8.47 -5.31
C GLY A 157 -0.57 7.52 -6.24
N LEU A 158 0.76 7.52 -6.16
CA LEU A 158 1.57 6.50 -6.82
C LEU A 158 1.57 5.22 -5.98
N GLY A 159 1.32 4.07 -6.60
CA GLY A 159 1.25 2.80 -5.90
C GLY A 159 1.96 1.65 -6.62
N PRO A 160 2.18 0.53 -5.91
CA PRO A 160 2.74 -0.69 -6.46
C PRO A 160 1.65 -1.53 -7.13
N ALA A 161 2.06 -2.34 -8.11
CA ALA A 161 1.26 -3.42 -8.66
C ALA A 161 2.13 -4.66 -8.87
N ASN A 162 1.52 -5.84 -8.80
CA ASN A 162 2.17 -7.10 -9.14
C ASN A 162 3.34 -7.51 -8.23
N LEU A 163 3.24 -7.19 -6.93
CA LEU A 163 4.23 -7.60 -5.93
C LEU A 163 4.37 -9.13 -5.87
N ALA A 164 3.25 -9.87 -5.91
CA ALA A 164 3.27 -11.32 -5.80
C ALA A 164 4.09 -11.99 -6.91
N SER A 165 4.13 -11.41 -8.12
CA SER A 165 5.00 -11.91 -9.20
C SER A 165 6.49 -11.77 -8.86
N VAL A 166 6.88 -10.66 -8.22
CA VAL A 166 8.27 -10.47 -7.75
C VAL A 166 8.61 -11.51 -6.69
N LEU A 167 7.74 -11.68 -5.70
CA LEU A 167 7.98 -12.64 -4.60
C LEU A 167 8.06 -14.07 -5.11
N MET A 168 7.12 -14.48 -5.97
CA MET A 168 7.11 -15.82 -6.56
C MET A 168 8.37 -16.07 -7.42
N ALA A 169 8.76 -15.14 -8.28
CA ALA A 169 9.96 -15.25 -9.10
C ALA A 169 11.25 -15.25 -8.26
N ALA A 170 11.25 -14.57 -7.12
CA ALA A 170 12.34 -14.60 -6.15
C ALA A 170 12.40 -15.89 -5.31
N GLY A 171 11.37 -16.76 -5.40
CA GLY A 171 11.25 -17.98 -4.61
C GLY A 171 10.89 -17.71 -3.14
N LEU A 172 10.19 -16.60 -2.87
CA LEU A 172 9.81 -16.19 -1.52
C LEU A 172 8.34 -16.53 -1.27
N PRO A 173 8.00 -17.25 -0.19
CA PRO A 173 6.61 -17.43 0.21
C PRO A 173 5.96 -16.08 0.51
N TYR A 174 4.74 -15.87 0.02
CA TYR A 174 4.04 -14.60 0.22
C TYR A 174 3.90 -14.24 1.71
N ASP A 175 3.56 -15.20 2.55
CA ASP A 175 3.47 -15.04 4.01
C ASP A 175 4.78 -15.43 4.70
N SER A 176 5.82 -14.64 4.46
CA SER A 176 7.13 -14.80 5.10
C SER A 176 7.70 -13.45 5.56
N ASP A 177 8.62 -13.46 6.50
CA ASP A 177 9.33 -12.25 6.94
C ASP A 177 10.23 -11.69 5.84
N GLU A 178 10.78 -12.57 5.01
CA GLU A 178 11.58 -12.26 3.83
C GLU A 178 10.75 -11.47 2.81
N ALA A 179 9.55 -11.95 2.50
CA ALA A 179 8.63 -11.25 1.58
C ALA A 179 8.21 -9.89 2.14
N ARG A 180 7.91 -9.81 3.43
CA ARG A 180 7.57 -8.54 4.10
C ARG A 180 8.74 -7.55 4.08
N ALA A 181 9.98 -8.03 4.30
CA ALA A 181 11.17 -7.19 4.23
C ALA A 181 11.40 -6.64 2.82
N LEU A 182 11.28 -7.49 1.78
CA LEU A 182 11.42 -7.07 0.39
C LEU A 182 10.32 -6.08 -0.03
N ALA A 183 9.08 -6.36 0.30
CA ALA A 183 7.94 -5.48 0.03
C ALA A 183 8.11 -4.11 0.70
N ALA A 184 8.52 -4.09 1.99
CA ALA A 184 8.76 -2.85 2.73
C ALA A 184 9.94 -2.05 2.14
N GLY A 185 10.99 -2.72 1.69
CA GLY A 185 12.13 -2.07 1.03
C GLY A 185 11.73 -1.39 -0.29
N ILE A 186 11.05 -2.13 -1.18
CA ILE A 186 10.59 -1.60 -2.48
C ILE A 186 9.61 -0.44 -2.30
N GLN A 187 8.59 -0.61 -1.42
CA GLN A 187 7.61 0.45 -1.16
C GLN A 187 8.24 1.64 -0.44
N GLY A 188 9.19 1.40 0.46
CA GLY A 188 9.95 2.44 1.13
C GLY A 188 10.74 3.31 0.16
N ILE A 189 11.36 2.71 -0.87
CA ILE A 189 12.01 3.43 -1.97
C ILE A 189 11.00 4.28 -2.74
N MET A 190 9.86 3.69 -3.15
CA MET A 190 8.82 4.41 -3.89
C MET A 190 8.38 5.67 -3.14
N THR A 191 8.02 5.55 -1.88
CA THR A 191 7.50 6.67 -1.09
C THR A 191 8.58 7.72 -0.81
N GLY A 192 9.76 7.28 -0.38
CA GLY A 192 10.87 8.20 -0.08
C GLY A 192 11.34 8.97 -1.30
N TYR A 193 11.48 8.29 -2.44
CA TYR A 193 11.90 8.95 -3.67
C TYR A 193 10.81 9.86 -4.25
N SER A 194 9.53 9.51 -4.14
CA SER A 194 8.41 10.38 -4.50
C SER A 194 8.40 11.68 -3.69
N TYR A 195 8.64 11.62 -2.38
CA TYR A 195 8.81 12.82 -1.55
C TYR A 195 10.06 13.62 -1.94
N TYR A 196 11.17 12.97 -2.25
CA TYR A 196 12.36 13.67 -2.75
C TYR A 196 12.06 14.41 -4.06
N VAL A 197 11.42 13.77 -5.04
CA VAL A 197 11.01 14.40 -6.30
C VAL A 197 10.02 15.55 -6.05
N SER A 198 9.05 15.36 -5.13
CA SER A 198 8.12 16.42 -4.72
C SER A 198 8.85 17.63 -4.15
N SER A 199 9.94 17.44 -3.39
CA SER A 199 10.76 18.53 -2.88
C SER A 199 11.61 19.21 -3.97
N LEU A 200 12.10 18.44 -4.96
CA LEU A 200 12.81 19.01 -6.11
C LEU A 200 11.88 19.88 -6.98
N MET A 201 10.61 19.46 -7.13
CA MET A 201 9.59 20.29 -7.77
C MET A 201 9.33 21.55 -6.94
N ALA A 202 9.24 21.44 -5.61
CA ALA A 202 9.09 22.59 -4.71
C ALA A 202 10.26 23.56 -4.81
N GLN A 203 11.48 23.09 -4.99
CA GLN A 203 12.65 23.95 -5.23
C GLN A 203 12.49 24.85 -6.47
N LYS A 204 11.79 24.38 -7.49
CA LYS A 204 11.60 25.10 -8.76
C LYS A 204 10.32 25.92 -8.83
N LEU A 205 9.24 25.41 -8.23
CA LEU A 205 7.88 25.93 -8.37
C LEU A 205 7.32 26.52 -7.06
N GLY A 206 8.05 26.42 -5.97
CA GLY A 206 7.56 26.68 -4.61
C GLY A 206 6.87 25.46 -3.99
N ALA A 207 6.81 25.40 -2.68
CA ALA A 207 6.03 24.40 -1.94
C ALA A 207 4.51 24.59 -2.20
N PHE A 208 3.68 23.60 -1.82
CA PHE A 208 2.24 23.78 -1.96
C PHE A 208 1.73 24.93 -1.08
N GLU A 209 0.61 25.55 -1.45
CA GLU A 209 0.19 26.85 -0.93
C GLU A 209 0.03 26.87 0.61
N LYS A 210 -0.46 25.80 1.20
CA LYS A 210 -0.63 25.70 2.66
C LYS A 210 0.51 24.95 3.38
N TYR A 211 1.66 24.86 2.72
CA TYR A 211 2.82 24.17 3.30
C TYR A 211 3.31 24.83 4.59
N ASP A 212 3.50 26.12 4.62
CA ASP A 212 4.14 26.84 5.73
C ASP A 212 3.44 26.59 7.08
N ILE A 213 2.10 26.59 7.10
CA ILE A 213 1.33 26.32 8.31
C ILE A 213 1.32 24.84 8.71
N ASN A 214 1.71 23.92 7.81
CA ASN A 214 1.78 22.48 8.02
C ASN A 214 3.21 21.94 8.07
N ALA A 215 4.22 22.79 7.82
CA ALA A 215 5.61 22.36 7.57
C ALA A 215 6.18 21.46 8.67
N GLU A 216 6.07 21.87 9.93
CA GLU A 216 6.62 21.09 11.05
C GLU A 216 5.89 19.76 11.23
N HIS A 217 4.57 19.72 11.02
CA HIS A 217 3.80 18.49 11.08
C HIS A 217 4.19 17.51 9.98
N MET A 218 4.37 18.02 8.77
CA MET A 218 4.83 17.23 7.64
C MET A 218 6.27 16.72 7.85
N LEU A 219 7.18 17.58 8.27
CA LEU A 219 8.57 17.19 8.57
C LEU A 219 8.66 16.16 9.71
N ARG A 220 7.79 16.26 10.73
CA ARG A 220 7.65 15.24 11.77
C ARG A 220 7.31 13.87 11.19
N VAL A 221 6.35 13.81 10.27
CA VAL A 221 5.97 12.55 9.59
C VAL A 221 7.15 12.01 8.76
N ILE A 222 7.83 12.86 7.99
CA ILE A 222 9.00 12.47 7.21
C ILE A 222 10.14 11.96 8.13
N ARG A 223 10.41 12.63 9.26
CA ARG A 223 11.41 12.15 10.25
C ARG A 223 11.03 10.77 10.80
N ASN A 224 9.74 10.53 11.10
CA ASN A 224 9.29 9.22 11.54
C ASN A 224 9.50 8.14 10.48
N HIS A 225 9.24 8.43 9.21
CA HIS A 225 9.57 7.50 8.12
C HIS A 225 11.08 7.26 7.99
N CYS A 226 11.91 8.30 8.16
CA CYS A 226 13.37 8.12 8.20
C CYS A 226 13.81 7.13 9.29
N ARG A 227 13.14 7.14 10.45
CA ARG A 227 13.41 6.18 11.55
C ARG A 227 12.97 4.77 11.17
N VAL A 228 11.78 4.61 10.59
CA VAL A 228 11.27 3.31 10.14
C VAL A 228 12.22 2.63 9.16
N VAL A 229 12.82 3.40 8.27
CA VAL A 229 13.77 2.87 7.27
C VAL A 229 15.22 2.83 7.74
N GLY A 230 15.50 3.14 9.01
CA GLY A 230 16.86 3.13 9.55
C GLY A 230 17.77 4.21 8.98
N ALA A 231 17.23 5.34 8.49
CA ALA A 231 17.98 6.53 8.07
C ALA A 231 18.19 7.53 9.23
N ARG A 232 17.55 7.31 10.37
CA ARG A 232 17.71 8.02 11.65
C ARG A 232 17.59 7.02 12.79
N ASP A 233 18.22 7.31 13.92
CA ASP A 233 18.28 6.45 15.12
C ASP A 233 17.72 7.12 16.38
N ASP A 234 17.16 8.35 16.26
CA ASP A 234 16.50 9.05 17.35
C ASP A 234 15.04 8.57 17.56
N ASP A 235 14.40 9.01 18.66
CA ASP A 235 13.08 8.58 19.06
C ASP A 235 11.97 8.99 18.10
N TYR A 236 10.90 8.17 18.00
CA TYR A 236 9.70 8.50 17.23
C TYR A 236 8.93 9.66 17.85
N GLU A 237 8.37 10.52 17.02
CA GLU A 237 7.66 11.74 17.41
C GLU A 237 6.13 11.58 17.29
N GLY A 238 5.42 11.77 18.40
CA GLY A 238 3.95 11.86 18.41
C GLY A 238 3.22 10.56 18.02
N LEU A 239 3.84 9.40 18.22
CA LEU A 239 3.24 8.09 18.01
C LEU A 239 2.93 7.42 19.34
N SER A 240 1.78 6.79 19.45
CA SER A 240 1.36 6.03 20.64
C SER A 240 1.81 4.56 20.60
N TYR A 241 2.63 4.17 19.61
CA TYR A 241 3.18 2.84 19.44
C TYR A 241 4.52 2.91 18.70
N LYS A 242 5.31 1.84 18.81
CA LYS A 242 6.51 1.69 17.99
C LYS A 242 6.12 1.10 16.63
N PRO A 243 6.42 1.77 15.50
CA PRO A 243 6.22 1.21 14.17
C PRO A 243 7.08 -0.04 13.93
N MET A 244 6.67 -0.87 12.97
CA MET A 244 7.53 -1.93 12.44
C MET A 244 8.59 -1.31 11.54
N GLU A 245 9.85 -1.58 11.86
CA GLU A 245 10.99 -1.11 11.09
C GLU A 245 11.33 -2.09 9.96
N ILE A 246 11.97 -1.60 8.89
CA ILE A 246 12.43 -2.48 7.80
C ILE A 246 13.52 -3.42 8.34
N ASN A 247 13.39 -4.71 8.04
CA ASN A 247 14.39 -5.70 8.40
C ASN A 247 15.52 -5.73 7.36
N HIS A 248 16.55 -4.92 7.60
CA HIS A 248 17.69 -4.79 6.72
C HIS A 248 18.60 -6.02 6.67
N GLU A 249 18.65 -6.79 7.76
CA GLU A 249 19.46 -8.02 7.80
C GLU A 249 18.85 -9.10 6.90
N LEU A 250 17.53 -9.23 6.89
CA LEU A 250 16.84 -10.10 5.93
C LEU A 250 17.07 -9.65 4.48
N LEU A 251 16.99 -8.35 4.19
CA LEU A 251 17.28 -7.85 2.84
C LEU A 251 18.69 -8.23 2.38
N LYS A 252 19.68 -8.08 3.25
CA LYS A 252 21.07 -8.45 2.94
C LYS A 252 21.25 -9.96 2.76
N SER A 253 20.64 -10.77 3.63
CA SER A 253 20.75 -12.23 3.56
C SER A 253 20.12 -12.83 2.29
N MET A 254 19.22 -12.07 1.64
CA MET A 254 18.58 -12.42 0.37
C MET A 254 19.24 -11.77 -0.85
N ASP A 255 20.44 -11.18 -0.70
CA ASP A 255 21.15 -10.45 -1.77
C ASP A 255 20.46 -9.16 -2.25
N PHE A 256 19.52 -8.58 -1.46
CA PHE A 256 18.89 -7.29 -1.72
C PHE A 256 19.54 -6.13 -0.97
N GLU A 257 20.85 -6.15 -0.77
CA GLU A 257 21.58 -5.09 -0.07
C GLU A 257 21.40 -3.72 -0.71
N LYS A 258 21.40 -3.64 -2.04
CA LYS A 258 21.15 -2.39 -2.78
C LYS A 258 19.79 -1.77 -2.42
N ILE A 259 18.73 -2.57 -2.23
CA ILE A 259 17.42 -2.08 -1.76
C ILE A 259 17.54 -1.50 -0.35
N SER A 260 18.24 -2.22 0.54
CA SER A 260 18.49 -1.81 1.92
C SER A 260 19.24 -0.46 2.01
N GLU A 261 20.22 -0.24 1.15
CA GLU A 261 20.97 1.01 1.07
C GLU A 261 20.14 2.15 0.47
N THR A 262 19.51 1.87 -0.66
CA THR A 262 18.73 2.87 -1.40
C THR A 262 17.55 3.40 -0.60
N VAL A 263 16.84 2.56 0.14
CA VAL A 263 15.69 3.02 0.94
C VAL A 263 16.12 4.02 2.01
N ARG A 264 17.26 3.82 2.67
CA ARG A 264 17.81 4.79 3.63
C ARG A 264 18.22 6.09 2.93
N GLN A 265 18.88 5.98 1.78
CA GLN A 265 19.37 7.13 1.04
C GLN A 265 18.23 8.01 0.53
N VAL A 266 17.19 7.46 -0.08
CA VAL A 266 16.08 8.25 -0.64
C VAL A 266 15.31 9.01 0.45
N TRP A 267 15.12 8.41 1.64
CA TRP A 267 14.48 9.09 2.77
C TRP A 267 15.35 10.18 3.38
N LYS A 268 16.66 9.97 3.44
CA LYS A 268 17.60 11.03 3.83
C LYS A 268 17.54 12.21 2.86
N LEU A 269 17.57 11.96 1.55
CA LEU A 269 17.42 12.98 0.52
C LEU A 269 16.07 13.69 0.61
N ALA A 270 14.97 12.95 0.81
CA ALA A 270 13.63 13.52 0.99
C ALA A 270 13.59 14.49 2.17
N TYR A 271 14.13 14.10 3.32
CA TYR A 271 14.19 14.97 4.51
C TYR A 271 15.10 16.19 4.31
N GLU A 272 16.32 16.01 3.83
CA GLU A 272 17.29 17.10 3.64
C GLU A 272 16.80 18.13 2.61
N SER A 273 16.25 17.68 1.49
CA SER A 273 15.70 18.55 0.45
C SER A 273 14.40 19.22 0.93
N GLY A 274 13.48 18.43 1.52
CA GLY A 274 12.21 18.93 2.01
C GLY A 274 12.33 19.94 3.15
N SER A 275 13.35 19.79 4.01
CA SER A 275 13.66 20.78 5.06
C SER A 275 14.10 22.13 4.51
N ARG A 276 14.65 22.16 3.30
CA ARG A 276 15.13 23.40 2.66
C ARG A 276 14.07 24.05 1.77
N TYR A 277 13.33 23.26 1.02
CA TYR A 277 12.47 23.73 -0.07
C TYR A 277 10.98 23.45 0.15
N GLY A 278 10.63 22.69 1.18
CA GLY A 278 9.30 22.15 1.35
C GLY A 278 8.97 21.06 0.33
N TYR A 279 7.67 20.78 0.17
CA TYR A 279 7.16 19.78 -0.77
C TYR A 279 6.05 20.35 -1.65
N ARG A 280 5.90 19.81 -2.86
CA ARG A 280 4.77 20.13 -3.75
C ARG A 280 3.50 19.38 -3.37
N ASN A 281 3.63 18.25 -2.67
CA ASN A 281 2.52 17.34 -2.36
C ASN A 281 2.50 17.00 -0.87
N ALA A 282 1.32 17.03 -0.28
CA ALA A 282 1.10 16.68 1.13
C ALA A 282 1.16 15.17 1.38
N GLN A 283 0.76 14.37 0.38
CA GLN A 283 0.95 12.92 0.30
C GLN A 283 1.35 12.54 -1.12
N VAL A 284 2.08 11.44 -1.30
CA VAL A 284 2.67 11.07 -2.60
C VAL A 284 2.32 9.66 -3.05
N THR A 285 2.09 8.72 -2.13
CA THR A 285 1.86 7.32 -2.46
C THR A 285 0.64 6.74 -1.78
N VAL A 286 0.08 5.73 -2.42
CA VAL A 286 -1.04 4.92 -1.92
C VAL A 286 -0.80 3.45 -2.24
N VAL A 287 -1.54 2.54 -1.62
CA VAL A 287 -1.58 1.13 -1.98
C VAL A 287 -2.97 0.86 -2.57
N ALA A 288 -3.18 1.33 -3.81
CA ALA A 288 -4.44 1.16 -4.51
C ALA A 288 -4.64 -0.29 -4.98
N PRO A 289 -5.88 -0.79 -5.09
CA PRO A 289 -6.15 -2.18 -5.46
C PRO A 289 -5.66 -2.60 -6.86
N THR A 290 -5.52 -1.66 -7.82
CA THR A 290 -5.11 -1.89 -9.22
C THR A 290 -5.92 -2.99 -9.94
N GLY A 291 -7.19 -3.18 -9.58
CA GLY A 291 -8.00 -4.29 -10.09
C GLY A 291 -8.06 -4.34 -11.62
N THR A 292 -8.73 -3.36 -12.23
CA THR A 292 -8.94 -3.32 -13.69
C THR A 292 -7.65 -2.98 -14.46
N ILE A 293 -6.85 -2.03 -13.96
CA ILE A 293 -5.65 -1.58 -14.68
C ILE A 293 -4.55 -2.64 -14.73
N SER A 294 -4.52 -3.58 -13.78
CA SER A 294 -3.55 -4.67 -13.78
C SER A 294 -3.61 -5.51 -15.05
N PHE A 295 -4.79 -5.69 -15.63
CA PHE A 295 -4.94 -6.40 -16.91
C PHE A 295 -4.29 -5.66 -18.09
N ALA A 296 -4.39 -4.32 -18.11
CA ALA A 296 -3.74 -3.50 -19.13
C ALA A 296 -2.21 -3.42 -18.93
N MET A 297 -1.76 -3.60 -17.68
CA MET A 297 -0.34 -3.56 -17.30
C MET A 297 0.33 -4.93 -17.37
N ASP A 298 -0.36 -5.97 -17.81
CA ASP A 298 0.15 -7.35 -17.89
C ASP A 298 0.65 -7.86 -16.52
N CYS A 299 -0.13 -7.59 -15.47
CA CYS A 299 0.17 -8.02 -14.12
C CYS A 299 -0.44 -9.40 -13.84
N GLY A 300 0.33 -10.29 -13.24
CA GLY A 300 -0.17 -11.59 -12.75
C GLY A 300 -0.99 -11.48 -11.47
N ALA A 301 -0.72 -10.45 -10.67
CA ALA A 301 -1.46 -10.14 -9.44
C ALA A 301 -1.73 -8.63 -9.32
N THR A 302 -2.77 -8.27 -8.57
CA THR A 302 -3.17 -6.89 -8.32
C THR A 302 -2.41 -6.31 -7.13
N SER A 303 -2.04 -5.04 -7.17
CA SER A 303 -1.42 -4.30 -6.06
C SER A 303 -0.35 -5.11 -5.32
N ILE A 304 -0.52 -5.25 -4.00
CA ILE A 304 0.32 -6.07 -3.11
C ILE A 304 -0.34 -7.41 -2.75
N GLU A 305 -1.42 -7.78 -3.44
CA GLU A 305 -2.21 -8.97 -3.14
C GLU A 305 -1.48 -10.27 -3.54
N PRO A 306 -1.77 -11.40 -2.88
CA PRO A 306 -1.34 -12.69 -3.39
C PRO A 306 -2.05 -13.02 -4.72
N PHE A 307 -1.56 -14.02 -5.43
CA PHE A 307 -2.27 -14.49 -6.63
C PHE A 307 -3.67 -15.01 -6.25
N TYR A 308 -4.66 -14.51 -6.98
CA TYR A 308 -6.04 -14.99 -6.84
C TYR A 308 -6.18 -16.45 -7.29
N ALA A 309 -5.55 -16.79 -8.42
CA ALA A 309 -5.54 -18.14 -8.98
C ALA A 309 -4.33 -18.31 -9.92
N HIS A 310 -3.86 -19.55 -10.06
CA HIS A 310 -2.81 -19.88 -11.03
C HIS A 310 -3.34 -20.00 -12.45
N VAL A 311 -4.64 -20.25 -12.59
CA VAL A 311 -5.36 -20.31 -13.88
C VAL A 311 -6.53 -19.35 -13.87
N ILE A 312 -6.53 -18.43 -14.81
CA ILE A 312 -7.58 -17.41 -14.95
C ILE A 312 -8.41 -17.71 -16.19
N HIS A 313 -9.71 -17.76 -16.03
CA HIS A 313 -10.68 -17.89 -17.12
C HIS A 313 -11.21 -16.53 -17.50
N LYS A 314 -10.80 -15.99 -18.65
CA LYS A 314 -11.28 -14.70 -19.14
C LYS A 314 -12.33 -14.92 -20.22
N LYS A 315 -13.57 -14.50 -19.97
CA LYS A 315 -14.62 -14.49 -21.00
C LYS A 315 -14.39 -13.30 -21.94
N LEU A 316 -14.16 -13.59 -23.22
CA LEU A 316 -13.98 -12.59 -24.26
C LEU A 316 -15.34 -12.03 -24.72
N ILE A 317 -15.32 -10.87 -25.35
CA ILE A 317 -16.52 -10.25 -25.96
C ILE A 317 -17.16 -11.19 -27.00
N SER A 318 -16.35 -12.00 -27.70
CA SER A 318 -16.81 -13.04 -28.62
C SER A 318 -17.58 -14.20 -27.95
N GLY A 319 -17.64 -14.25 -26.62
CA GLY A 319 -18.21 -15.34 -25.84
C GLY A 319 -17.26 -16.50 -25.56
N ASN A 320 -16.10 -16.53 -26.21
CA ASN A 320 -15.08 -17.56 -25.97
C ASN A 320 -14.41 -17.33 -24.60
N ILE A 321 -13.97 -18.43 -23.98
CA ILE A 321 -13.19 -18.40 -22.73
C ILE A 321 -11.73 -18.58 -23.11
N MET A 322 -10.89 -17.62 -22.72
CA MET A 322 -9.45 -17.71 -22.79
C MET A 322 -8.93 -18.20 -21.44
N VAL A 323 -8.10 -19.23 -21.45
CA VAL A 323 -7.41 -19.74 -20.27
C VAL A 323 -6.01 -19.14 -20.24
N ILE A 324 -5.69 -18.46 -19.14
CA ILE A 324 -4.40 -17.83 -18.91
C ILE A 324 -3.78 -18.53 -17.69
N VAL A 325 -2.63 -19.18 -17.91
CA VAL A 325 -1.79 -19.68 -16.81
C VAL A 325 -0.92 -18.53 -16.32
N ASN A 326 -0.70 -18.47 -15.02
CA ASN A 326 0.23 -17.50 -14.45
C ASN A 326 1.64 -17.70 -15.03
N PRO A 327 2.18 -16.75 -15.81
CA PRO A 327 3.45 -16.93 -16.51
C PRO A 327 4.68 -16.99 -15.59
N VAL A 328 4.51 -16.62 -14.32
CA VAL A 328 5.59 -16.60 -13.33
C VAL A 328 5.83 -17.98 -12.72
N ILE A 329 4.90 -18.92 -12.84
CA ILE A 329 5.04 -20.28 -12.28
C ILE A 329 6.28 -20.99 -12.84
N GLU A 330 6.44 -21.03 -14.16
CA GLU A 330 7.57 -21.68 -14.80
C GLU A 330 8.91 -21.05 -14.38
N VAL A 331 8.93 -19.70 -14.32
CA VAL A 331 10.09 -18.93 -13.88
C VAL A 331 10.45 -19.25 -12.42
N ALA A 332 9.45 -19.30 -11.55
CA ALA A 332 9.64 -19.60 -10.13
C ALA A 332 10.17 -21.03 -9.93
N LEU A 333 9.57 -22.01 -10.60
CA LEU A 333 10.00 -23.41 -10.53
C LEU A 333 11.44 -23.58 -11.05
N LYS A 334 11.79 -22.93 -12.14
CA LYS A 334 13.17 -22.91 -12.66
C LYS A 334 14.15 -22.34 -11.64
N ASN A 335 13.81 -21.24 -11.00
CA ASN A 335 14.64 -20.60 -9.97
C ASN A 335 14.76 -21.43 -8.68
N LEU A 336 13.77 -22.29 -8.41
CA LEU A 336 13.79 -23.26 -7.32
C LEU A 336 14.55 -24.56 -7.68
N GLY A 337 15.07 -24.68 -8.93
CA GLY A 337 15.94 -25.76 -9.38
C GLY A 337 15.22 -26.97 -9.95
N TYR A 338 13.96 -26.83 -10.38
CA TYR A 338 13.27 -27.88 -11.13
C TYR A 338 13.78 -27.96 -12.57
N THR A 339 13.82 -29.17 -13.12
CA THR A 339 14.12 -29.43 -14.53
C THR A 339 12.94 -29.06 -15.44
N GLU A 340 13.18 -28.87 -16.73
CA GLU A 340 12.12 -28.57 -17.69
C GLU A 340 11.02 -29.64 -17.72
N ASP A 341 11.41 -30.94 -17.69
CA ASP A 341 10.43 -32.06 -17.64
C ASP A 341 9.57 -32.05 -16.37
N GLU A 342 10.14 -31.69 -15.22
CA GLU A 342 9.39 -31.54 -13.96
C GLU A 342 8.46 -30.34 -14.02
N ILE A 343 8.90 -29.21 -14.57
CA ILE A 343 8.08 -28.01 -14.75
C ILE A 343 6.89 -28.31 -15.66
N ASP A 344 7.12 -28.96 -16.82
CA ASP A 344 6.06 -29.36 -17.74
C ASP A 344 5.05 -30.28 -17.08
N SER A 345 5.51 -31.20 -16.24
CA SER A 345 4.64 -32.10 -15.48
C SER A 345 3.78 -31.34 -14.46
N ILE A 346 4.36 -30.36 -13.75
CA ILE A 346 3.65 -29.52 -12.76
C ILE A 346 2.62 -28.63 -13.48
N VAL A 347 2.99 -27.97 -14.57
CA VAL A 347 2.09 -27.11 -15.36
C VAL A 347 0.94 -27.94 -15.95
N SER A 348 1.24 -29.12 -16.48
CA SER A 348 0.21 -30.05 -17.00
C SER A 348 -0.77 -30.49 -15.91
N TYR A 349 -0.29 -30.68 -14.69
CA TYR A 349 -1.13 -31.00 -13.54
C TYR A 349 -2.08 -29.85 -13.17
N ILE A 350 -1.59 -28.60 -13.15
CA ILE A 350 -2.42 -27.40 -12.91
C ILE A 350 -3.52 -27.28 -13.96
N LEU A 351 -3.23 -27.64 -15.21
CA LEU A 351 -4.13 -27.56 -16.37
C LEU A 351 -4.98 -28.81 -16.58
N ARG A 352 -4.93 -29.81 -15.67
CA ARG A 352 -5.70 -31.06 -15.82
C ARG A 352 -7.19 -30.79 -15.94
N LYS A 353 -7.84 -31.55 -16.83
CA LYS A 353 -9.26 -31.35 -17.18
C LYS A 353 -10.11 -32.51 -16.69
N ASP A 354 -11.36 -32.19 -16.38
CA ASP A 354 -12.41 -33.18 -16.11
C ASP A 354 -12.92 -33.83 -17.41
N GLU A 355 -13.87 -34.76 -17.31
CA GLU A 355 -14.50 -35.45 -18.44
C GLU A 355 -15.23 -34.50 -19.40
N ASN A 356 -15.58 -33.29 -18.94
CA ASN A 356 -16.26 -32.24 -19.70
C ASN A 356 -15.28 -31.26 -20.36
N GLY A 357 -13.97 -31.42 -20.13
CA GLY A 357 -12.93 -30.55 -20.65
C GLY A 357 -12.69 -29.26 -19.85
N ASN A 358 -13.29 -29.13 -18.68
CA ASN A 358 -13.05 -27.99 -17.77
C ASN A 358 -11.80 -28.27 -16.89
N ILE A 359 -11.05 -27.21 -16.57
CA ILE A 359 -9.96 -27.33 -15.60
C ILE A 359 -10.54 -27.66 -14.23
N ILE A 360 -10.00 -28.67 -13.56
CA ILE A 360 -10.58 -29.25 -12.33
C ILE A 360 -10.60 -28.20 -11.21
N ASP A 361 -9.41 -27.67 -10.83
CA ASP A 361 -9.29 -26.71 -9.73
C ASP A 361 -8.17 -25.67 -9.93
N GLY A 362 -7.29 -25.88 -10.91
CA GLY A 362 -6.17 -24.97 -11.17
C GLY A 362 -5.12 -24.88 -10.05
N LYS A 363 -5.14 -25.83 -9.10
CA LYS A 363 -4.24 -25.86 -7.95
C LYS A 363 -2.92 -26.53 -8.28
N ILE A 364 -1.86 -26.09 -7.59
CA ILE A 364 -0.52 -26.67 -7.72
C ILE A 364 -0.26 -27.75 -6.66
N GLU A 365 -0.97 -27.71 -5.55
CA GLU A 365 -0.80 -28.67 -4.45
C GLU A 365 -1.06 -30.10 -4.92
N GLY A 366 -0.12 -30.98 -4.63
CA GLY A 366 -0.16 -32.39 -5.06
C GLY A 366 0.34 -32.63 -6.48
N ALA A 367 0.89 -31.61 -7.13
CA ALA A 367 1.52 -31.79 -8.45
C ALA A 367 2.72 -32.77 -8.36
N PRO A 368 2.95 -33.61 -9.39
CA PRO A 368 4.11 -34.47 -9.44
C PRO A 368 5.41 -33.67 -9.29
N TYR A 369 6.38 -34.23 -8.59
CA TYR A 369 7.70 -33.64 -8.32
C TYR A 369 7.71 -32.38 -7.44
N LEU A 370 6.56 -31.75 -7.19
CA LEU A 370 6.51 -30.55 -6.36
C LEU A 370 6.86 -30.90 -4.90
N LYS A 371 7.86 -30.22 -4.37
CA LYS A 371 8.27 -30.37 -2.97
C LYS A 371 7.29 -29.65 -2.04
N PRO A 372 7.01 -30.22 -0.85
CA PRO A 372 6.07 -29.60 0.10
C PRO A 372 6.45 -28.20 0.55
N GLU A 373 7.77 -27.90 0.59
CA GLU A 373 8.30 -26.60 0.99
C GLU A 373 8.17 -25.51 -0.09
N HIS A 374 7.89 -25.90 -1.34
CA HIS A 374 7.71 -25.00 -2.48
C HIS A 374 6.25 -24.76 -2.83
#